data_4ce4c9d08b715969a1c548ccc49d9a06
#
_entry.id   4ce4c9d08b715969a1c548ccc49d9a06
#
_cell.length_a   1.000
_cell.length_b   1.000
_cell.length_c   1.000
_cell.angle_alpha   90.00
_cell.angle_beta   90.00
_cell.angle_gamma   90.00
#
_symmetry.space_group_name_H-M   'P 1'
#
loop_
_entity.id
_entity.type
_entity.pdbx_description
1 polymer ?
#
loop_
_entity_poly.entity_id
_entity_poly.type
_entity_poly.pdbx_seq_one_letter_code
_entity_poly.pdbx_strand_id
1 'polypeptide(L)'
;MKKLFLLIAIAAIVTSCSQTSELTKSENDLEVFLEKIEKDNLSEGPVVSSAYWIGSNFITHDSQNIVADYSKRYTLKSLENSRIASSFNDLKTSDSNRRKLELLKSSFVMPPPFDENLASELSSISTKLEAMYGSGEYCYEDGSCYDLEAFEQIIDNSRNPEDLLMAWNGWHEIGKPMKPMYMRMVEIGNQGSRDLGYSGLDDLWFSKYDMPADEFLEETDSVWEEVKPLYDALHCHVRSKLNDYYGDEIVSLDGPLPVHLMGNMWGQSWSNIYDLVYPEASQTKSVNVTQIIEDRNINEIEMVEYAEDFFLSIGFEPLPDTFWKRSLFVKPQDRSVVCHASAWNLDPSNNDLRIKMCIEKNEEDFITIHHELGHIFYYQAYNHLPTLFQGGANDGFHEAFGDLLTLSITPDYLNRIGFISEDEAELAKNDSIGLLMKQALEGVVVIPWALMLDKWRAGVFTGEIGIDELNQAWWNMRESYQGIAPPSERSEQYFDPGAKYHIPGNTPYTRYYLARIMQYQFHESLCNEMGFVGPLHECSIYGDKVAGEKIISTMAMGQSSPWQDAFEKLTGSRNISGKSVMNYYKPLKDWLDIQNNNRICGWE
;
A
#
# COMPACT_ATOMS: atom_id res chain seq x y z
N MET A 1 -23.43 94.86 -22.12
CA MET A 1 -24.49 93.80 -22.01
C MET A 1 -23.89 92.43 -22.25
N LYS A 2 -24.26 91.55 -21.41
CA LYS A 2 -23.96 90.09 -21.35
C LYS A 2 -22.82 89.68 -20.45
N LYS A 3 -23.22 89.15 -19.30
CA LYS A 3 -22.47 88.56 -18.22
C LYS A 3 -21.86 87.23 -18.63
N LEU A 4 -20.56 87.06 -18.30
CA LEU A 4 -19.87 85.81 -18.41
C LEU A 4 -19.92 85.12 -17.04
N PHE A 5 -20.63 84.02 -16.91
CA PHE A 5 -20.65 83.14 -15.72
C PHE A 5 -19.49 82.14 -15.78
N LEU A 6 -18.60 82.24 -14.80
CA LEU A 6 -17.52 81.32 -14.62
C LEU A 6 -18.02 80.15 -13.75
N LEU A 7 -18.19 78.96 -14.33
CA LEU A 7 -18.49 77.72 -13.62
C LEU A 7 -17.18 77.04 -13.22
N ILE A 8 -16.88 77.05 -11.92
CA ILE A 8 -15.83 76.25 -11.34
C ILE A 8 -16.41 74.88 -11.08
N ALA A 9 -15.99 73.86 -11.85
CA ALA A 9 -16.29 72.46 -11.61
C ALA A 9 -15.27 71.91 -10.60
N ILE A 10 -15.69 71.66 -9.37
CA ILE A 10 -14.95 70.90 -8.38
C ILE A 10 -15.08 69.41 -8.73
N ALA A 11 -14.03 68.82 -9.30
CA ALA A 11 -13.92 67.40 -9.49
C ALA A 11 -13.61 66.76 -8.13
N ALA A 12 -14.61 66.27 -7.45
CA ALA A 12 -14.42 65.37 -6.32
C ALA A 12 -13.95 63.99 -6.85
N ILE A 13 -12.67 63.71 -6.71
CA ILE A 13 -12.10 62.35 -6.92
C ILE A 13 -12.62 61.48 -5.78
N VAL A 14 -13.66 60.76 -6.03
CA VAL A 14 -14.11 59.63 -5.16
C VAL A 14 -13.16 58.49 -5.48
N THR A 15 -12.08 58.38 -4.71
CA THR A 15 -11.27 57.15 -4.64
C THR A 15 -12.11 56.12 -3.91
N SER A 16 -12.89 55.37 -4.67
CA SER A 16 -13.52 54.14 -4.19
C SER A 16 -12.42 53.10 -4.00
N CYS A 17 -11.87 53.04 -2.78
CA CYS A 17 -11.22 51.82 -2.32
C CYS A 17 -12.31 50.74 -2.26
N SER A 18 -12.39 49.92 -3.28
CA SER A 18 -13.02 48.61 -3.15
C SER A 18 -12.10 47.77 -2.26
N GLN A 19 -12.21 47.98 -0.94
CA GLN A 19 -11.92 46.89 -0.01
C GLN A 19 -12.95 45.82 -0.29
N THR A 20 -12.59 44.82 -1.08
CA THR A 20 -13.15 43.49 -0.90
C THR A 20 -12.79 43.10 0.53
N SER A 21 -13.71 43.35 1.46
CA SER A 21 -13.67 42.69 2.75
C SER A 21 -13.77 41.20 2.42
N GLU A 22 -12.65 40.48 2.42
CA GLU A 22 -12.69 39.04 2.63
C GLU A 22 -13.53 38.86 3.89
N LEU A 23 -14.73 38.34 3.73
CA LEU A 23 -15.58 37.94 4.83
C LEU A 23 -14.75 36.90 5.60
N THR A 24 -14.22 37.31 6.77
CA THR A 24 -13.51 36.39 7.66
C THR A 24 -14.48 35.28 8.00
N LYS A 25 -14.16 34.07 7.51
CA LYS A 25 -14.96 32.88 7.78
C LYS A 25 -15.03 32.63 9.28
N SER A 26 -16.21 32.32 9.77
CA SER A 26 -16.48 32.10 11.20
C SER A 26 -16.50 30.59 11.53
N GLU A 27 -16.42 30.25 12.81
CA GLU A 27 -16.61 28.89 13.31
C GLU A 27 -17.98 28.33 12.90
N ASN A 28 -19.02 29.15 12.91
CA ASN A 28 -20.37 28.74 12.47
C ASN A 28 -20.41 28.39 10.96
N ASP A 29 -19.65 29.11 10.11
CA ASP A 29 -19.55 28.77 8.69
C ASP A 29 -18.85 27.42 8.49
N LEU A 30 -17.84 27.14 9.32
CA LEU A 30 -17.14 25.85 9.33
C LEU A 30 -18.07 24.71 9.78
N GLU A 31 -18.82 24.89 10.87
CA GLU A 31 -19.75 23.87 11.35
C GLU A 31 -20.80 23.53 10.31
N VAL A 32 -21.43 24.53 9.68
CA VAL A 32 -22.41 24.34 8.60
C VAL A 32 -21.77 23.60 7.40
N PHE A 33 -20.52 23.92 7.07
CA PHE A 33 -19.81 23.23 6.00
C PHE A 33 -19.55 21.75 6.33
N LEU A 34 -19.06 21.45 7.54
CA LEU A 34 -18.78 20.07 7.97
C LEU A 34 -20.06 19.24 8.13
N GLU A 35 -21.16 19.83 8.65
CA GLU A 35 -22.47 19.17 8.70
C GLU A 35 -23.01 18.82 7.31
N LYS A 36 -22.83 19.73 6.33
CA LYS A 36 -23.21 19.46 4.96
C LYS A 36 -22.42 18.27 4.38
N ILE A 37 -21.10 18.22 4.60
CA ILE A 37 -20.27 17.10 4.13
C ILE A 37 -20.73 15.78 4.74
N GLU A 38 -20.95 15.75 6.06
CA GLU A 38 -21.45 14.57 6.77
C GLU A 38 -22.75 14.06 6.14
N LYS A 39 -23.71 14.95 5.96
CA LYS A 39 -25.00 14.62 5.33
C LYS A 39 -24.84 14.10 3.89
N ASP A 40 -23.97 14.75 3.13
CA ASP A 40 -23.71 14.38 1.74
C ASP A 40 -23.07 12.99 1.65
N ASN A 41 -22.06 12.72 2.51
CA ASN A 41 -21.39 11.44 2.56
C ASN A 41 -22.33 10.30 2.95
N LEU A 42 -23.18 10.51 3.97
CA LEU A 42 -24.17 9.53 4.39
C LEU A 42 -25.22 9.22 3.32
N SER A 43 -25.58 10.21 2.48
CA SER A 43 -26.62 10.04 1.46
C SER A 43 -26.10 9.57 0.12
N GLU A 44 -24.94 10.03 -0.31
CA GLU A 44 -24.39 9.77 -1.65
C GLU A 44 -23.34 8.65 -1.64
N GLY A 45 -22.58 8.51 -0.54
CA GLY A 45 -21.52 7.52 -0.39
C GLY A 45 -21.96 6.11 -0.76
N PRO A 46 -23.07 5.59 -0.20
CA PRO A 46 -23.55 4.26 -0.54
C PRO A 46 -23.86 4.06 -2.03
N VAL A 47 -24.33 5.11 -2.71
CA VAL A 47 -24.65 5.05 -4.15
C VAL A 47 -23.35 5.01 -4.98
N VAL A 48 -22.37 5.84 -4.61
CA VAL A 48 -21.05 5.86 -5.28
C VAL A 48 -20.35 4.51 -5.09
N SER A 49 -20.28 4.00 -3.87
CA SER A 49 -19.70 2.69 -3.57
C SER A 49 -20.40 1.55 -4.31
N SER A 50 -21.74 1.62 -4.43
CA SER A 50 -22.51 0.65 -5.21
C SER A 50 -22.20 0.71 -6.71
N ALA A 51 -21.96 1.90 -7.27
CA ALA A 51 -21.55 2.04 -8.67
C ALA A 51 -20.20 1.35 -8.93
N TYR A 52 -19.21 1.57 -8.07
CA TYR A 52 -17.91 0.89 -8.16
C TYR A 52 -18.03 -0.62 -7.97
N TRP A 53 -18.88 -1.08 -7.02
CA TRP A 53 -19.15 -2.50 -6.82
C TRP A 53 -19.72 -3.14 -8.10
N ILE A 54 -20.72 -2.50 -8.73
CA ILE A 54 -21.30 -2.98 -9.99
C ILE A 54 -20.24 -2.99 -11.09
N GLY A 55 -19.43 -1.94 -11.21
CA GLY A 55 -18.36 -1.86 -12.21
C GLY A 55 -17.30 -2.95 -12.10
N SER A 56 -17.04 -3.44 -10.88
CA SER A 56 -16.08 -4.53 -10.63
C SER A 56 -16.69 -5.93 -10.82
N ASN A 57 -18.01 -6.08 -10.59
CA ASN A 57 -18.69 -7.38 -10.57
C ASN A 57 -19.53 -7.66 -11.83
N PHE A 58 -19.78 -6.64 -12.67
CA PHE A 58 -20.53 -6.74 -13.92
C PHE A 58 -19.85 -5.85 -14.96
N ILE A 59 -18.77 -6.35 -15.56
CA ILE A 59 -17.95 -5.59 -16.51
C ILE A 59 -18.67 -5.53 -17.86
N THR A 60 -19.41 -4.44 -18.08
CA THR A 60 -20.12 -4.14 -19.32
C THR A 60 -19.89 -2.68 -19.71
N HIS A 61 -20.15 -2.34 -20.96
CA HIS A 61 -20.11 -0.95 -21.43
C HIS A 61 -20.95 -0.02 -20.52
N ASP A 62 -22.16 -0.46 -20.15
CA ASP A 62 -23.10 0.37 -19.37
C ASP A 62 -22.62 0.55 -17.93
N SER A 63 -22.14 -0.51 -17.28
CA SER A 63 -21.61 -0.41 -15.91
C SER A 63 -20.37 0.48 -15.85
N GLN A 64 -19.48 0.40 -16.85
CA GLN A 64 -18.30 1.27 -16.93
C GLN A 64 -18.69 2.74 -17.14
N ASN A 65 -19.72 3.04 -17.94
CA ASN A 65 -20.25 4.39 -18.10
C ASN A 65 -20.83 4.94 -16.78
N ILE A 66 -21.54 4.10 -16.01
CA ILE A 66 -22.07 4.47 -14.69
C ILE A 66 -20.91 4.80 -13.74
N VAL A 67 -19.89 3.95 -13.66
CA VAL A 67 -18.70 4.19 -12.82
C VAL A 67 -18.02 5.49 -13.21
N ALA A 68 -17.80 5.72 -14.51
CA ALA A 68 -17.13 6.93 -14.99
C ALA A 68 -17.89 8.21 -14.63
N ASP A 69 -19.24 8.22 -14.74
CA ASP A 69 -20.06 9.36 -14.37
C ASP A 69 -20.04 9.63 -12.86
N TYR A 70 -20.19 8.59 -12.02
CA TYR A 70 -20.13 8.74 -10.57
C TYR A 70 -18.72 9.15 -10.10
N SER A 71 -17.67 8.55 -10.64
CA SER A 71 -16.29 8.91 -10.35
C SER A 71 -16.02 10.38 -10.64
N LYS A 72 -16.40 10.85 -11.83
CA LYS A 72 -16.25 12.26 -12.23
C LYS A 72 -16.98 13.21 -11.27
N ARG A 73 -18.23 12.93 -10.95
CA ARG A 73 -19.03 13.78 -10.03
C ARG A 73 -18.44 13.81 -8.63
N TYR A 74 -18.02 12.64 -8.13
CA TYR A 74 -17.39 12.53 -6.82
C TYR A 74 -16.07 13.30 -6.76
N THR A 75 -15.20 13.16 -7.78
CA THR A 75 -13.92 13.88 -7.86
C THR A 75 -14.14 15.40 -7.87
N LEU A 76 -15.08 15.91 -8.68
CA LEU A 76 -15.38 17.34 -8.72
C LEU A 76 -15.89 17.86 -7.37
N LYS A 77 -16.76 17.10 -6.70
CA LYS A 77 -17.28 17.46 -5.38
C LYS A 77 -16.17 17.45 -4.31
N SER A 78 -15.30 16.44 -4.34
CA SER A 78 -14.16 16.35 -3.43
C SER A 78 -13.20 17.52 -3.62
N LEU A 79 -12.94 17.93 -4.87
CA LEU A 79 -12.12 19.10 -5.17
C LEU A 79 -12.74 20.39 -4.63
N GLU A 80 -14.05 20.59 -4.84
CA GLU A 80 -14.76 21.74 -4.26
C GLU A 80 -14.68 21.74 -2.73
N ASN A 81 -14.89 20.59 -2.08
CA ASN A 81 -14.79 20.46 -0.65
C ASN A 81 -13.37 20.78 -0.13
N SER A 82 -12.32 20.32 -0.82
CA SER A 82 -10.92 20.62 -0.48
C SER A 82 -10.60 22.10 -0.65
N ARG A 83 -11.10 22.75 -1.70
CA ARG A 83 -10.98 24.21 -1.90
C ARG A 83 -11.67 25.00 -0.78
N ILE A 84 -12.87 24.59 -0.38
CA ILE A 84 -13.59 25.22 0.73
C ILE A 84 -12.82 24.97 2.04
N ALA A 85 -12.34 23.76 2.29
CA ALA A 85 -11.57 23.41 3.48
C ALA A 85 -10.31 24.28 3.60
N SER A 86 -9.55 24.48 2.52
CA SER A 86 -8.34 25.32 2.53
C SER A 86 -8.63 26.78 2.88
N SER A 87 -9.84 27.28 2.60
CA SER A 87 -10.26 28.64 2.98
C SER A 87 -10.47 28.84 4.50
N PHE A 88 -10.38 27.77 5.29
CA PHE A 88 -10.45 27.82 6.77
C PHE A 88 -9.07 27.60 7.44
N ASN A 89 -7.96 27.63 6.68
CA ASN A 89 -6.63 27.34 7.21
C ASN A 89 -6.27 28.22 8.42
N ASP A 90 -6.57 29.53 8.36
CA ASP A 90 -6.24 30.50 9.41
C ASP A 90 -7.28 30.57 10.55
N LEU A 91 -8.40 29.84 10.43
CA LEU A 91 -9.46 29.86 11.44
C LEU A 91 -9.02 29.05 12.68
N LYS A 92 -9.11 29.66 13.86
CA LYS A 92 -8.97 28.93 15.12
C LYS A 92 -10.23 28.10 15.36
N THR A 93 -10.08 26.79 15.47
CA THR A 93 -11.15 25.85 15.67
C THR A 93 -10.71 24.72 16.61
N SER A 94 -11.62 23.80 16.94
CA SER A 94 -11.30 22.60 17.73
C SER A 94 -10.35 21.67 16.98
N ASP A 95 -9.59 20.84 17.71
CA ASP A 95 -8.69 19.84 17.11
C ASP A 95 -9.46 18.88 16.20
N SER A 96 -10.67 18.46 16.60
CA SER A 96 -11.54 17.61 15.79
C SER A 96 -11.93 18.27 14.46
N ASN A 97 -12.31 19.56 14.45
CA ASN A 97 -12.64 20.28 13.23
C ASN A 97 -11.37 20.51 12.37
N ARG A 98 -10.23 20.83 12.99
CA ARG A 98 -8.95 20.94 12.29
C ARG A 98 -8.60 19.62 11.60
N ARG A 99 -8.71 18.50 12.30
CA ARG A 99 -8.47 17.16 11.74
C ARG A 99 -9.36 16.88 10.53
N LYS A 100 -10.66 17.19 10.58
CA LYS A 100 -11.57 17.05 9.44
C LYS A 100 -11.15 17.89 8.24
N LEU A 101 -10.67 19.12 8.46
CA LEU A 101 -10.18 19.98 7.38
C LEU A 101 -8.91 19.42 6.74
N GLU A 102 -7.97 18.90 7.52
CA GLU A 102 -6.75 18.27 6.99
C GLU A 102 -7.08 17.02 6.16
N LEU A 103 -7.97 16.16 6.65
CA LEU A 103 -8.42 14.97 5.93
C LEU A 103 -9.09 15.30 4.59
N LEU A 104 -9.88 16.38 4.54
CA LEU A 104 -10.48 16.87 3.30
C LEU A 104 -9.43 17.38 2.30
N LYS A 105 -8.42 18.11 2.76
CA LYS A 105 -7.36 18.64 1.91
C LYS A 105 -6.43 17.55 1.39
N SER A 106 -6.08 16.59 2.23
CA SER A 106 -5.18 15.48 1.89
C SER A 106 -5.87 14.30 1.17
N SER A 107 -7.15 14.44 0.79
CA SER A 107 -7.91 13.37 0.13
C SER A 107 -7.38 13.01 -1.27
N PHE A 108 -6.68 13.91 -1.93
CA PHE A 108 -6.07 13.68 -3.23
C PHE A 108 -4.62 13.20 -3.12
N VAL A 109 -4.26 12.26 -3.95
CA VAL A 109 -2.86 11.83 -4.16
C VAL A 109 -2.16 12.76 -5.16
N MET A 110 -2.90 13.21 -6.18
CA MET A 110 -2.43 14.15 -7.19
C MET A 110 -3.50 15.25 -7.33
N PRO A 111 -3.44 16.32 -6.52
CA PRO A 111 -4.49 17.33 -6.50
C PRO A 111 -4.46 18.16 -7.79
N PRO A 112 -5.60 18.30 -8.48
CA PRO A 112 -5.69 19.19 -9.61
C PRO A 112 -5.60 20.66 -9.13
N PRO A 113 -4.87 21.51 -9.86
CA PRO A 113 -4.80 22.94 -9.57
C PRO A 113 -6.17 23.64 -9.67
N PHE A 114 -6.26 24.84 -9.09
CA PHE A 114 -7.47 25.67 -9.24
C PHE A 114 -7.63 26.23 -10.65
N ASP A 115 -6.56 26.24 -11.46
CA ASP A 115 -6.64 26.54 -12.89
C ASP A 115 -7.23 25.36 -13.66
N GLU A 116 -8.39 25.60 -14.31
CA GLU A 116 -9.15 24.55 -15.02
C GLU A 116 -8.37 23.95 -16.22
N ASN A 117 -7.49 24.73 -16.86
CA ASN A 117 -6.69 24.22 -17.98
C ASN A 117 -5.63 23.26 -17.49
N LEU A 118 -4.93 23.62 -16.40
CA LEU A 118 -3.95 22.73 -15.76
C LEU A 118 -4.61 21.48 -15.18
N ALA A 119 -5.79 21.62 -14.57
CA ALA A 119 -6.55 20.48 -14.07
C ALA A 119 -6.94 19.50 -15.20
N SER A 120 -7.37 20.03 -16.35
CA SER A 120 -7.69 19.24 -17.54
C SER A 120 -6.44 18.58 -18.15
N GLU A 121 -5.31 19.30 -18.19
CA GLU A 121 -4.03 18.75 -18.64
C GLU A 121 -3.58 17.60 -17.75
N LEU A 122 -3.64 17.77 -16.41
CA LEU A 122 -3.32 16.74 -15.43
C LEU A 122 -4.13 15.47 -15.65
N SER A 123 -5.44 15.60 -15.78
CA SER A 123 -6.34 14.46 -16.04
C SER A 123 -5.97 13.73 -17.33
N SER A 124 -5.65 14.49 -18.40
CA SER A 124 -5.22 13.90 -19.68
C SER A 124 -3.89 13.15 -19.57
N ILE A 125 -2.92 13.71 -18.84
CA ILE A 125 -1.61 13.09 -18.63
C ILE A 125 -1.75 11.81 -17.80
N SER A 126 -2.46 11.86 -16.68
CA SER A 126 -2.69 10.68 -15.81
C SER A 126 -3.32 9.54 -16.58
N THR A 127 -4.41 9.80 -17.31
CA THR A 127 -5.08 8.79 -18.15
C THR A 127 -4.14 8.20 -19.20
N LYS A 128 -3.26 9.00 -19.80
CA LYS A 128 -2.30 8.51 -20.80
C LYS A 128 -1.21 7.64 -20.17
N LEU A 129 -0.67 8.04 -19.02
CA LEU A 129 0.34 7.27 -18.31
C LEU A 129 -0.20 5.90 -17.88
N GLU A 130 -1.41 5.86 -17.32
CA GLU A 130 -2.09 4.60 -16.98
C GLU A 130 -2.35 3.72 -18.20
N ALA A 131 -2.83 4.32 -19.31
CA ALA A 131 -3.07 3.59 -20.55
C ALA A 131 -1.78 3.04 -21.15
N MET A 132 -0.68 3.80 -21.12
CA MET A 132 0.63 3.32 -21.62
C MET A 132 1.16 2.15 -20.81
N TYR A 133 0.93 2.13 -19.49
CA TYR A 133 1.27 0.98 -18.66
C TYR A 133 0.35 -0.20 -18.94
N GLY A 134 -0.97 0.00 -18.91
CA GLY A 134 -1.97 -1.07 -19.02
C GLY A 134 -2.06 -1.72 -20.41
N SER A 135 -1.63 -1.01 -21.47
CA SER A 135 -1.52 -1.55 -22.82
C SER A 135 -0.07 -1.75 -23.26
N GLY A 136 0.87 -1.73 -22.31
CA GLY A 136 2.28 -1.89 -22.59
C GLY A 136 2.58 -3.26 -23.20
N GLU A 137 3.27 -3.24 -24.32
CA GLU A 137 3.84 -4.43 -24.96
C GLU A 137 5.18 -4.08 -25.60
N TYR A 138 6.03 -5.06 -25.74
CA TYR A 138 7.28 -4.92 -26.46
C TYR A 138 7.41 -6.00 -27.53
N CYS A 139 7.76 -5.59 -28.76
CA CYS A 139 7.94 -6.48 -29.90
C CYS A 139 9.42 -6.57 -30.28
N TYR A 140 9.93 -7.77 -30.38
CA TYR A 140 11.29 -8.06 -30.85
C TYR A 140 11.39 -8.04 -32.38
N GLU A 141 12.61 -8.00 -32.91
CA GLU A 141 12.87 -7.95 -34.34
C GLU A 141 12.35 -9.18 -35.09
N ASP A 142 12.22 -10.33 -34.44
CA ASP A 142 11.66 -11.55 -34.99
C ASP A 142 10.13 -11.53 -35.14
N GLY A 143 9.49 -10.46 -34.65
CA GLY A 143 8.05 -10.25 -34.69
C GLY A 143 7.28 -10.83 -33.48
N SER A 144 7.96 -11.40 -32.48
CA SER A 144 7.33 -11.80 -31.21
C SER A 144 7.03 -10.57 -30.36
N CYS A 145 5.80 -10.47 -29.84
CA CYS A 145 5.35 -9.38 -28.97
C CYS A 145 4.89 -9.95 -27.63
N TYR A 146 5.26 -9.26 -26.55
CA TYR A 146 4.97 -9.69 -25.18
C TYR A 146 4.42 -8.50 -24.37
N ASP A 147 3.32 -8.72 -23.67
CA ASP A 147 2.81 -7.83 -22.61
C ASP A 147 3.41 -8.20 -21.24
N LEU A 148 2.97 -7.53 -20.18
CA LEU A 148 3.48 -7.81 -18.84
C LEU A 148 3.23 -9.25 -18.41
N GLU A 149 2.01 -9.76 -18.61
CA GLU A 149 1.63 -11.11 -18.20
C GLU A 149 2.51 -12.16 -18.90
N ALA A 150 2.75 -12.01 -20.19
CA ALA A 150 3.61 -12.91 -20.96
C ALA A 150 5.09 -12.84 -20.49
N PHE A 151 5.60 -11.66 -20.12
CA PHE A 151 6.93 -11.54 -19.54
C PHE A 151 7.01 -12.11 -18.11
N GLU A 152 6.00 -11.92 -17.28
CA GLU A 152 5.93 -12.52 -15.93
C GLU A 152 5.89 -14.04 -16.02
N GLN A 153 5.17 -14.63 -16.97
CA GLN A 153 5.20 -16.07 -17.21
C GLN A 153 6.61 -16.60 -17.53
N ILE A 154 7.43 -15.83 -18.24
CA ILE A 154 8.83 -16.20 -18.50
C ILE A 154 9.65 -16.14 -17.20
N ILE A 155 9.49 -15.06 -16.42
CA ILE A 155 10.22 -14.89 -15.15
C ILE A 155 9.86 -15.98 -14.16
N ASP A 156 8.59 -16.35 -14.09
CA ASP A 156 8.09 -17.35 -13.13
C ASP A 156 8.58 -18.76 -13.47
N ASN A 157 8.66 -19.09 -14.74
CA ASN A 157 8.90 -20.47 -15.17
C ASN A 157 10.33 -20.73 -15.69
N SER A 158 11.09 -19.69 -16.07
CA SER A 158 12.47 -19.88 -16.53
C SER A 158 13.49 -19.73 -15.40
N ARG A 159 14.61 -20.45 -15.54
CA ARG A 159 15.84 -20.25 -14.77
C ARG A 159 17.03 -19.96 -15.69
N ASN A 160 16.76 -19.79 -16.99
CA ASN A 160 17.80 -19.40 -17.95
C ASN A 160 18.03 -17.87 -17.85
N PRO A 161 19.24 -17.41 -17.53
CA PRO A 161 19.52 -16.00 -17.35
C PRO A 161 19.31 -15.15 -18.60
N GLU A 162 19.45 -15.73 -19.80
CA GLU A 162 19.19 -15.02 -21.06
C GLU A 162 17.69 -14.75 -21.28
N ASP A 163 16.83 -15.72 -20.95
CA ASP A 163 15.37 -15.55 -21.05
C ASP A 163 14.89 -14.50 -20.03
N LEU A 164 15.40 -14.57 -18.80
CA LEU A 164 15.10 -13.62 -17.71
C LEU A 164 15.55 -12.20 -18.09
N LEU A 165 16.75 -12.07 -18.66
CA LEU A 165 17.28 -10.80 -19.14
C LEU A 165 16.43 -10.23 -20.28
N MET A 166 16.03 -11.08 -21.21
CA MET A 166 15.16 -10.71 -22.33
C MET A 166 13.81 -10.18 -21.80
N ALA A 167 13.15 -10.92 -20.93
CA ALA A 167 11.86 -10.52 -20.37
C ALA A 167 11.96 -9.19 -19.58
N TRP A 168 12.98 -9.06 -18.75
CA TRP A 168 13.20 -7.84 -17.97
C TRP A 168 13.46 -6.62 -18.86
N ASN A 169 14.38 -6.72 -19.83
CA ASN A 169 14.68 -5.64 -20.75
C ASN A 169 13.46 -5.23 -21.58
N GLY A 170 12.70 -6.21 -22.11
CA GLY A 170 11.52 -5.94 -22.92
C GLY A 170 10.48 -5.12 -22.19
N TRP A 171 10.13 -5.51 -20.97
CA TRP A 171 9.16 -4.76 -20.20
C TRP A 171 9.63 -3.33 -19.85
N HIS A 172 10.89 -3.15 -19.49
CA HIS A 172 11.41 -1.84 -19.09
C HIS A 172 11.53 -0.81 -20.26
N GLU A 173 11.32 -1.25 -21.51
CA GLU A 173 11.24 -0.34 -22.65
C GLU A 173 9.98 0.55 -22.61
N ILE A 174 8.88 0.10 -22.01
CA ILE A 174 7.62 0.85 -21.97
C ILE A 174 7.74 2.18 -21.19
N GLY A 175 8.69 2.27 -20.27
CA GLY A 175 8.89 3.48 -19.45
C GLY A 175 9.43 4.67 -20.24
N LYS A 176 10.25 4.46 -21.25
CA LYS A 176 10.94 5.54 -21.99
C LYS A 176 10.04 6.70 -22.41
N PRO A 177 8.90 6.47 -23.08
CA PRO A 177 8.02 7.56 -23.53
C PRO A 177 7.23 8.21 -22.40
N MET A 178 7.19 7.62 -21.20
CA MET A 178 6.46 8.17 -20.04
C MET A 178 7.19 9.31 -19.36
N LYS A 179 8.54 9.34 -19.41
CA LYS A 179 9.42 10.26 -18.67
C LYS A 179 9.00 11.74 -18.72
N PRO A 180 8.81 12.36 -19.88
CA PRO A 180 8.44 13.79 -19.94
C PRO A 180 7.02 14.05 -19.42
N MET A 181 6.10 13.11 -19.62
CA MET A 181 4.73 13.24 -19.11
C MET A 181 4.67 13.10 -17.60
N TYR A 182 5.45 12.19 -17.02
CA TYR A 182 5.55 12.02 -15.57
C TYR A 182 6.06 13.31 -14.90
N MET A 183 7.13 13.92 -15.41
CA MET A 183 7.63 15.18 -14.88
C MET A 183 6.60 16.31 -15.00
N ARG A 184 5.87 16.39 -16.11
CA ARG A 184 4.80 17.38 -16.27
C ARG A 184 3.64 17.14 -15.29
N MET A 185 3.30 15.89 -15.02
CA MET A 185 2.31 15.52 -14.01
C MET A 185 2.74 16.02 -12.62
N VAL A 186 3.99 15.78 -12.25
CA VAL A 186 4.57 16.25 -10.96
C VAL A 186 4.53 17.77 -10.86
N GLU A 187 4.93 18.49 -11.91
CA GLU A 187 4.89 19.97 -11.93
C GLU A 187 3.47 20.50 -11.66
N ILE A 188 2.47 19.93 -12.35
CA ILE A 188 1.07 20.35 -12.20
C ILE A 188 0.53 19.95 -10.82
N GLY A 189 0.84 18.73 -10.33
CA GLY A 189 0.44 18.27 -9.00
C GLY A 189 1.04 19.11 -7.87
N ASN A 190 2.29 19.54 -8.00
CA ASN A 190 2.91 20.49 -7.09
C ASN A 190 2.16 21.83 -7.05
N GLN A 191 1.66 22.32 -8.20
CA GLN A 191 0.83 23.52 -8.22
C GLN A 191 -0.51 23.26 -7.48
N GLY A 192 -1.16 22.13 -7.71
CA GLY A 192 -2.39 21.76 -7.02
C GLY A 192 -2.21 21.65 -5.50
N SER A 193 -1.08 21.08 -5.05
CA SER A 193 -0.72 21.03 -3.62
C SER A 193 -0.58 22.42 -3.01
N ARG A 194 0.12 23.35 -3.71
CA ARG A 194 0.25 24.74 -3.27
C ARG A 194 -1.10 25.46 -3.20
N ASP A 195 -2.00 25.19 -4.12
CA ASP A 195 -3.35 25.76 -4.12
C ASP A 195 -4.16 25.32 -2.89
N LEU A 196 -3.86 24.13 -2.32
CA LEU A 196 -4.46 23.61 -1.09
C LEU A 196 -3.75 24.08 0.20
N GLY A 197 -2.60 24.78 0.07
CA GLY A 197 -1.85 25.36 1.18
C GLY A 197 -0.65 24.54 1.63
N TYR A 198 -0.24 23.52 0.86
CA TYR A 198 1.00 22.75 1.06
C TYR A 198 2.17 23.37 0.29
N SER A 199 3.40 23.04 0.64
CA SER A 199 4.59 23.51 -0.09
C SER A 199 4.78 22.80 -1.43
N GLY A 200 4.41 21.53 -1.50
CA GLY A 200 4.49 20.65 -2.67
C GLY A 200 3.76 19.34 -2.47
N LEU A 201 3.95 18.42 -3.42
CA LEU A 201 3.36 17.06 -3.35
C LEU A 201 3.94 16.24 -2.19
N ASP A 202 5.22 16.40 -1.91
CA ASP A 202 5.92 15.75 -0.80
C ASP A 202 5.26 16.12 0.54
N ASP A 203 5.08 17.41 0.81
CA ASP A 203 4.42 17.92 2.00
C ASP A 203 2.98 17.41 2.10
N LEU A 204 2.21 17.44 0.99
CA LEU A 204 0.85 16.87 0.96
C LEU A 204 0.83 15.37 1.29
N TRP A 205 1.74 14.58 0.69
CA TRP A 205 1.74 13.13 0.86
C TRP A 205 2.10 12.73 2.28
N PHE A 206 3.15 13.34 2.86
CA PHE A 206 3.63 12.99 4.19
C PHE A 206 2.83 13.66 5.31
N SER A 207 2.06 14.73 5.03
CA SER A 207 1.13 15.31 6.02
C SER A 207 0.10 14.31 6.56
N LYS A 208 -0.19 13.25 5.80
CA LYS A 208 -1.08 12.15 6.23
C LYS A 208 -0.55 11.32 7.40
N TYR A 209 0.74 11.44 7.68
CA TYR A 209 1.39 10.73 8.79
C TYR A 209 1.52 11.58 10.05
N ASP A 210 0.80 12.72 10.13
CA ASP A 210 0.69 13.58 11.31
C ASP A 210 2.05 14.09 11.84
N MET A 211 3.00 14.31 10.94
CA MET A 211 4.33 14.84 11.23
C MET A 211 4.93 15.55 9.99
N PRO A 212 5.95 16.42 10.15
CA PRO A 212 6.66 17.01 9.03
C PRO A 212 7.29 15.96 8.10
N ALA A 213 7.33 16.24 6.80
CA ALA A 213 7.81 15.28 5.79
C ALA A 213 9.27 14.85 6.04
N ASP A 214 10.14 15.78 6.39
CA ASP A 214 11.54 15.52 6.69
C ASP A 214 11.72 14.63 7.94
N GLU A 215 11.01 14.93 9.02
CA GLU A 215 11.01 14.10 10.23
C GLU A 215 10.50 12.68 9.96
N PHE A 216 9.44 12.54 9.17
CA PHE A 216 8.89 11.25 8.78
C PHE A 216 9.89 10.41 7.95
N LEU A 217 10.56 11.03 6.98
CA LEU A 217 11.55 10.36 6.14
C LEU A 217 12.79 9.94 6.95
N GLU A 218 13.22 10.75 7.92
CA GLU A 218 14.31 10.39 8.84
C GLU A 218 13.90 9.23 9.77
N GLU A 219 12.66 9.23 10.29
CA GLU A 219 12.15 8.13 11.13
C GLU A 219 12.11 6.82 10.34
N THR A 220 11.63 6.85 9.10
CA THR A 220 11.57 5.64 8.26
C THR A 220 12.95 5.09 7.92
N ASP A 221 13.96 5.94 7.69
CA ASP A 221 15.35 5.51 7.53
C ASP A 221 15.90 4.87 8.81
N SER A 222 15.65 5.48 9.97
CA SER A 222 16.08 4.92 11.25
C SER A 222 15.49 3.53 11.52
N VAL A 223 14.24 3.33 11.17
CA VAL A 223 13.56 2.02 11.25
C VAL A 223 14.16 1.02 10.27
N TRP A 224 14.51 1.45 9.06
CA TRP A 224 15.20 0.61 8.09
C TRP A 224 16.57 0.12 8.62
N GLU A 225 17.36 1.01 9.19
CA GLU A 225 18.67 0.64 9.79
C GLU A 225 18.54 -0.43 10.89
N GLU A 226 17.42 -0.48 11.60
CA GLU A 226 17.14 -1.56 12.57
C GLU A 226 16.86 -2.91 11.88
N VAL A 227 16.27 -2.94 10.68
CA VAL A 227 15.94 -4.16 9.93
C VAL A 227 17.08 -4.61 9.03
N LYS A 228 17.88 -3.67 8.54
CA LYS A 228 18.96 -3.89 7.56
C LYS A 228 19.87 -5.07 7.87
N PRO A 229 20.30 -5.33 9.14
CA PRO A 229 21.14 -6.51 9.44
C PRO A 229 20.51 -7.86 9.08
N LEU A 230 19.17 -7.98 9.11
CA LEU A 230 18.47 -9.19 8.65
C LEU A 230 18.49 -9.26 7.12
N TYR A 231 18.19 -8.15 6.47
CA TYR A 231 18.21 -8.06 5.02
C TYR A 231 19.61 -8.35 4.44
N ASP A 232 20.66 -7.77 5.03
CA ASP A 232 22.06 -8.00 4.63
C ASP A 232 22.45 -9.49 4.74
N ALA A 233 22.03 -10.15 5.82
CA ALA A 233 22.28 -11.58 5.99
C ALA A 233 21.52 -12.44 4.97
N LEU A 234 20.26 -12.07 4.67
CA LEU A 234 19.44 -12.73 3.65
C LEU A 234 20.05 -12.52 2.26
N HIS A 235 20.39 -11.28 1.90
CA HIS A 235 21.03 -10.93 0.63
C HIS A 235 22.35 -11.70 0.42
N CYS A 236 23.21 -11.78 1.45
CA CYS A 236 24.46 -12.52 1.40
C CYS A 236 24.25 -14.01 1.12
N HIS A 237 23.28 -14.63 1.79
CA HIS A 237 22.91 -16.03 1.56
C HIS A 237 22.39 -16.26 0.15
N VAL A 238 21.44 -15.44 -0.29
CA VAL A 238 20.83 -15.51 -1.64
C VAL A 238 21.90 -15.35 -2.72
N ARG A 239 22.79 -14.35 -2.58
CA ARG A 239 23.90 -14.13 -3.52
C ARG A 239 24.81 -15.35 -3.63
N SER A 240 25.19 -15.96 -2.52
CA SER A 240 26.01 -17.18 -2.54
C SER A 240 25.32 -18.33 -3.26
N LYS A 241 24.02 -18.54 -3.01
CA LYS A 241 23.24 -19.60 -3.64
C LYS A 241 23.02 -19.37 -5.14
N LEU A 242 22.78 -18.13 -5.54
CA LEU A 242 22.68 -17.77 -6.95
C LEU A 242 24.03 -17.87 -7.67
N ASN A 243 25.14 -17.53 -7.01
CA ASN A 243 26.47 -17.76 -7.56
C ASN A 243 26.76 -19.27 -7.75
N ASP A 244 26.39 -20.11 -6.77
CA ASP A 244 26.51 -21.58 -6.87
C ASP A 244 25.71 -22.13 -8.06
N TYR A 245 24.56 -21.53 -8.38
CA TYR A 245 23.68 -21.97 -9.46
C TYR A 245 24.07 -21.41 -10.84
N TYR A 246 24.32 -20.10 -10.94
CA TYR A 246 24.57 -19.41 -12.19
C TYR A 246 26.06 -19.23 -12.53
N GLY A 247 26.96 -19.35 -11.55
CA GLY A 247 28.39 -19.12 -11.69
C GLY A 247 28.81 -17.66 -11.55
N ASP A 248 30.12 -17.47 -11.34
CA ASP A 248 30.74 -16.19 -11.02
C ASP A 248 30.67 -15.14 -12.16
N GLU A 249 30.51 -15.59 -13.41
CA GLU A 249 30.37 -14.70 -14.55
C GLU A 249 29.00 -14.00 -14.60
N ILE A 250 27.97 -14.57 -13.98
CA ILE A 250 26.60 -14.05 -13.96
C ILE A 250 26.27 -13.42 -12.61
N VAL A 251 26.62 -14.07 -11.51
CA VAL A 251 26.42 -13.58 -10.15
C VAL A 251 27.74 -13.60 -9.42
N SER A 252 28.38 -12.45 -9.25
CA SER A 252 29.61 -12.32 -8.47
C SER A 252 29.39 -12.62 -7.00
N LEU A 253 30.43 -13.07 -6.29
CA LEU A 253 30.42 -13.25 -4.81
C LEU A 253 30.53 -11.93 -4.05
N ASP A 254 30.79 -10.82 -4.73
CA ASP A 254 30.81 -9.47 -4.20
C ASP A 254 29.93 -8.52 -5.05
N GLY A 255 29.58 -7.36 -4.51
CA GLY A 255 28.74 -6.38 -5.21
C GLY A 255 27.23 -6.69 -5.20
N PRO A 256 26.43 -5.89 -5.94
CA PRO A 256 24.99 -6.02 -5.99
C PRO A 256 24.51 -7.20 -6.83
N LEU A 257 23.29 -7.64 -6.57
CA LEU A 257 22.63 -8.72 -7.33
C LEU A 257 21.99 -8.20 -8.63
N PRO A 258 22.08 -8.92 -9.76
CA PRO A 258 21.41 -8.54 -11.00
C PRO A 258 19.88 -8.69 -10.87
N VAL A 259 19.14 -7.61 -11.04
CA VAL A 259 17.70 -7.56 -10.75
C VAL A 259 16.86 -8.60 -11.52
N HIS A 260 17.21 -8.95 -12.75
CA HIS A 260 16.45 -9.90 -13.58
C HIS A 260 16.47 -11.34 -13.04
N LEU A 261 17.34 -11.65 -12.07
CA LEU A 261 17.42 -12.96 -11.41
C LEU A 261 16.65 -13.00 -10.08
N MET A 262 16.00 -11.90 -9.68
CA MET A 262 15.49 -11.71 -8.32
C MET A 262 14.00 -12.06 -8.16
N GLY A 263 13.52 -13.05 -8.88
CA GLY A 263 12.23 -13.69 -8.61
C GLY A 263 11.01 -13.05 -9.25
N ASN A 264 10.97 -11.73 -9.42
CA ASN A 264 9.91 -11.07 -10.17
C ASN A 264 10.41 -9.88 -11.00
N MET A 265 9.54 -9.29 -11.80
CA MET A 265 9.89 -8.22 -12.76
C MET A 265 10.64 -7.05 -12.10
N TRP A 266 10.35 -6.73 -10.85
CA TRP A 266 10.92 -5.56 -10.16
C TRP A 266 11.94 -5.93 -9.07
N GLY A 267 12.14 -7.21 -8.77
CA GLY A 267 13.00 -7.66 -7.67
C GLY A 267 12.51 -7.19 -6.28
N GLN A 268 11.19 -7.00 -6.11
CA GLN A 268 10.55 -6.60 -4.86
C GLN A 268 10.07 -7.79 -4.02
N SER A 269 9.99 -8.98 -4.60
CA SER A 269 9.75 -10.27 -3.97
C SER A 269 10.69 -11.29 -4.57
N TRP A 270 11.32 -12.08 -3.71
CA TRP A 270 12.23 -13.15 -4.12
C TRP A 270 11.62 -14.54 -3.89
N SER A 271 10.32 -14.61 -3.63
CA SER A 271 9.61 -15.88 -3.30
C SER A 271 9.77 -16.92 -4.40
N ASN A 272 9.76 -16.50 -5.67
CA ASN A 272 9.87 -17.39 -6.82
C ASN A 272 11.22 -18.14 -6.91
N ILE A 273 12.29 -17.62 -6.30
CA ILE A 273 13.60 -18.31 -6.28
C ILE A 273 13.84 -19.12 -5.00
N TYR A 274 12.80 -19.38 -4.20
CA TYR A 274 12.91 -20.16 -2.97
C TYR A 274 13.57 -21.53 -3.19
N ASP A 275 13.25 -22.20 -4.31
CA ASP A 275 13.83 -23.47 -4.71
C ASP A 275 15.36 -23.46 -4.89
N LEU A 276 15.94 -22.29 -5.20
CA LEU A 276 17.38 -22.11 -5.35
C LEU A 276 18.09 -21.78 -4.02
N VAL A 277 17.35 -21.22 -3.05
CA VAL A 277 17.96 -20.65 -1.84
C VAL A 277 17.53 -21.32 -0.53
N TYR A 278 16.62 -22.30 -0.60
CA TYR A 278 16.07 -22.95 0.59
C TYR A 278 17.15 -23.64 1.45
N PRO A 279 16.93 -23.79 2.77
CA PRO A 279 17.83 -24.50 3.66
C PRO A 279 17.85 -26.01 3.34
N GLU A 280 19.01 -26.58 3.04
CA GLU A 280 19.16 -28.01 2.69
C GLU A 280 18.69 -28.96 3.81
N ALA A 281 18.70 -28.49 5.06
CA ALA A 281 18.19 -29.24 6.21
C ALA A 281 16.66 -29.28 6.30
N SER A 282 15.95 -28.40 5.57
CA SER A 282 14.48 -28.30 5.52
C SER A 282 13.91 -29.33 4.55
N GLN A 283 14.11 -30.61 4.84
CA GLN A 283 13.55 -31.72 4.02
C GLN A 283 12.23 -32.29 4.58
N THR A 284 11.77 -31.79 5.71
CA THR A 284 10.46 -32.16 6.24
C THR A 284 9.39 -31.50 5.41
N LYS A 285 8.38 -32.28 5.01
CA LYS A 285 7.21 -31.75 4.31
C LYS A 285 6.57 -30.71 5.21
N SER A 286 6.68 -29.42 4.86
CA SER A 286 5.87 -28.38 5.46
C SER A 286 4.40 -28.79 5.40
N VAL A 287 3.59 -28.38 6.36
CA VAL A 287 2.14 -28.56 6.31
C VAL A 287 1.65 -28.03 4.97
N ASN A 288 0.99 -28.87 4.20
CA ASN A 288 0.39 -28.50 2.92
C ASN A 288 -1.09 -28.20 3.13
N VAL A 289 -1.41 -26.95 3.45
CA VAL A 289 -2.78 -26.50 3.69
C VAL A 289 -3.64 -26.68 2.44
N THR A 290 -3.10 -26.47 1.24
CA THR A 290 -3.81 -26.73 -0.03
C THR A 290 -4.29 -28.18 -0.11
N GLN A 291 -3.40 -29.14 0.16
CA GLN A 291 -3.78 -30.56 0.13
C GLN A 291 -4.84 -30.90 1.19
N ILE A 292 -4.78 -30.29 2.37
CA ILE A 292 -5.79 -30.49 3.43
C ILE A 292 -7.16 -29.97 2.98
N ILE A 293 -7.20 -28.78 2.37
CA ILE A 293 -8.43 -28.19 1.82
C ILE A 293 -9.04 -29.12 0.76
N GLU A 294 -8.22 -29.62 -0.15
CA GLU A 294 -8.65 -30.55 -1.21
C GLU A 294 -9.14 -31.88 -0.66
N ASP A 295 -8.37 -32.55 0.21
CA ASP A 295 -8.67 -33.86 0.76
C ASP A 295 -9.97 -33.87 1.61
N ARG A 296 -10.25 -32.75 2.29
CA ARG A 296 -11.47 -32.56 3.08
C ARG A 296 -12.61 -32.00 2.26
N ASN A 297 -12.36 -31.62 1.00
CA ASN A 297 -13.33 -30.97 0.13
C ASN A 297 -13.95 -29.72 0.76
N ILE A 298 -13.12 -28.91 1.45
CA ILE A 298 -13.53 -27.63 2.03
C ILE A 298 -13.91 -26.71 0.87
N ASN A 299 -15.10 -26.12 0.93
CA ASN A 299 -15.54 -25.19 -0.12
C ASN A 299 -15.20 -23.74 0.23
N GLU A 300 -15.43 -22.85 -0.72
CA GLU A 300 -15.07 -21.43 -0.65
C GLU A 300 -15.75 -20.71 0.53
N ILE A 301 -17.00 -21.06 0.85
CA ILE A 301 -17.74 -20.49 1.98
C ILE A 301 -17.16 -20.97 3.30
N GLU A 302 -16.86 -22.26 3.42
CA GLU A 302 -16.24 -22.83 4.61
C GLU A 302 -14.86 -22.21 4.88
N MET A 303 -14.07 -21.86 3.83
CA MET A 303 -12.82 -21.12 4.01
C MET A 303 -13.05 -19.75 4.64
N VAL A 304 -14.10 -19.03 4.23
CA VAL A 304 -14.48 -17.73 4.83
C VAL A 304 -15.00 -17.92 6.27
N GLU A 305 -15.75 -18.98 6.55
CA GLU A 305 -16.23 -19.30 7.90
C GLU A 305 -15.05 -19.56 8.86
N TYR A 306 -13.99 -20.27 8.44
CA TYR A 306 -12.78 -20.42 9.25
C TYR A 306 -12.12 -19.09 9.59
N ALA A 307 -12.07 -18.17 8.64
CA ALA A 307 -11.51 -16.83 8.88
C ALA A 307 -12.44 -16.01 9.79
N GLU A 308 -13.76 -16.05 9.62
CA GLU A 308 -14.69 -15.40 10.56
C GLU A 308 -14.53 -15.96 11.97
N ASP A 309 -14.46 -17.29 12.12
CA ASP A 309 -14.25 -17.96 13.40
C ASP A 309 -13.00 -17.47 14.12
N PHE A 310 -11.94 -17.12 13.39
CA PHE A 310 -10.76 -16.50 13.97
C PHE A 310 -11.13 -15.19 14.70
N PHE A 311 -11.84 -14.28 14.03
CA PHE A 311 -12.24 -12.99 14.61
C PHE A 311 -13.24 -13.18 15.77
N LEU A 312 -14.21 -14.07 15.63
CA LEU A 312 -15.15 -14.41 16.72
C LEU A 312 -14.40 -14.97 17.93
N SER A 313 -13.37 -15.77 17.70
CA SER A 313 -12.56 -16.35 18.77
C SER A 313 -11.88 -15.28 19.63
N ILE A 314 -11.48 -14.15 19.06
CA ILE A 314 -10.84 -13.04 19.77
C ILE A 314 -11.83 -11.96 20.22
N GLY A 315 -13.12 -12.06 19.90
CA GLY A 315 -14.17 -11.23 20.48
C GLY A 315 -14.86 -10.23 19.59
N PHE A 316 -14.64 -10.30 18.29
CA PHE A 316 -15.44 -9.52 17.34
C PHE A 316 -16.88 -10.05 17.26
N GLU A 317 -17.81 -9.18 16.87
CA GLU A 317 -19.19 -9.56 16.58
C GLU A 317 -19.28 -10.24 15.21
N PRO A 318 -20.25 -11.15 15.03
CA PRO A 318 -20.42 -11.84 13.75
C PRO A 318 -20.62 -10.90 12.56
N LEU A 319 -20.20 -11.33 11.39
CA LEU A 319 -20.47 -10.63 10.14
C LEU A 319 -21.99 -10.58 9.86
N PRO A 320 -22.50 -9.46 9.33
CA PRO A 320 -23.92 -9.29 9.08
C PRO A 320 -24.41 -10.23 7.96
N ASP A 321 -25.67 -10.60 8.02
CA ASP A 321 -26.34 -11.39 6.97
C ASP A 321 -26.09 -10.86 5.54
N THR A 322 -25.95 -9.52 5.39
CA THR A 322 -25.67 -8.85 4.12
C THR A 322 -24.32 -9.23 3.55
N PHE A 323 -23.31 -9.43 4.40
CA PHE A 323 -22.00 -9.90 3.99
C PHE A 323 -22.10 -11.23 3.23
N TRP A 324 -22.71 -12.23 3.85
CA TRP A 324 -22.86 -13.57 3.28
C TRP A 324 -23.72 -13.61 2.01
N LYS A 325 -24.75 -12.75 1.94
CA LYS A 325 -25.70 -12.72 0.81
C LYS A 325 -25.21 -11.90 -0.39
N ARG A 326 -24.29 -10.95 -0.19
CA ARG A 326 -23.94 -9.94 -1.19
C ARG A 326 -22.48 -9.95 -1.61
N SER A 327 -21.59 -10.60 -0.87
CA SER A 327 -20.19 -10.80 -1.24
C SER A 327 -20.07 -11.67 -2.50
N LEU A 328 -18.95 -11.57 -3.19
CA LEU A 328 -18.60 -12.45 -4.29
C LEU A 328 -17.46 -13.37 -3.82
N PHE A 329 -17.76 -14.64 -3.60
CA PHE A 329 -16.79 -15.65 -3.16
C PHE A 329 -16.30 -16.55 -4.30
N VAL A 330 -17.11 -16.72 -5.35
CA VAL A 330 -16.84 -17.64 -6.44
C VAL A 330 -16.90 -16.90 -7.77
N LYS A 331 -15.96 -17.17 -8.67
CA LYS A 331 -15.92 -16.59 -10.00
C LYS A 331 -17.19 -16.96 -10.79
N PRO A 332 -18.00 -15.97 -11.22
CA PRO A 332 -19.16 -16.24 -12.06
C PRO A 332 -18.76 -16.83 -13.42
N GLN A 333 -19.58 -17.74 -13.94
CA GLN A 333 -19.35 -18.33 -15.27
C GLN A 333 -20.03 -17.57 -16.40
N ASP A 334 -20.97 -16.68 -16.06
CA ASP A 334 -21.85 -15.98 -16.99
C ASP A 334 -21.40 -14.55 -17.31
N ARG A 335 -20.36 -14.04 -16.64
CA ARG A 335 -19.87 -12.68 -16.80
C ARG A 335 -18.41 -12.52 -16.40
N SER A 336 -17.80 -11.44 -16.89
CA SER A 336 -16.47 -11.02 -16.45
C SER A 336 -16.55 -10.22 -15.15
N VAL A 337 -15.59 -10.49 -14.26
CA VAL A 337 -15.41 -9.80 -12.97
C VAL A 337 -13.93 -9.53 -12.72
N VAL A 338 -13.64 -8.55 -11.88
CA VAL A 338 -12.29 -8.35 -11.34
C VAL A 338 -12.08 -9.34 -10.20
N CYS A 339 -11.28 -10.38 -10.42
CA CYS A 339 -11.05 -11.46 -9.44
C CYS A 339 -10.10 -11.08 -8.28
N HIS A 340 -9.30 -10.03 -8.42
CA HIS A 340 -8.41 -9.58 -7.34
C HIS A 340 -9.20 -9.39 -6.03
N ALA A 341 -8.71 -9.98 -4.94
CA ALA A 341 -9.34 -9.89 -3.62
C ALA A 341 -9.48 -8.44 -3.18
N SER A 342 -10.58 -8.10 -2.53
CA SER A 342 -10.83 -6.75 -2.03
C SER A 342 -11.99 -6.71 -1.03
N ALA A 343 -11.83 -5.89 0.01
CA ALA A 343 -12.83 -5.61 1.02
C ALA A 343 -13.58 -4.29 0.73
N TRP A 344 -14.87 -4.24 1.00
CA TRP A 344 -15.75 -3.15 0.62
C TRP A 344 -16.67 -2.73 1.77
N ASN A 345 -16.70 -1.43 2.07
CA ASN A 345 -17.66 -0.80 2.96
C ASN A 345 -18.65 0.03 2.12
N LEU A 346 -19.74 -0.60 1.68
CA LEU A 346 -20.67 0.03 0.75
C LEU A 346 -21.61 1.02 1.43
N ASP A 347 -22.09 0.66 2.61
CA ASP A 347 -23.02 1.50 3.38
C ASP A 347 -22.70 1.36 4.88
N PRO A 348 -21.84 2.26 5.42
CA PRO A 348 -21.48 2.24 6.83
C PRO A 348 -22.67 2.30 7.79
N SER A 349 -23.71 3.08 7.43
CA SER A 349 -24.88 3.28 8.27
C SER A 349 -25.74 2.01 8.42
N ASN A 350 -25.72 1.13 7.43
CA ASN A 350 -26.45 -0.13 7.42
C ASN A 350 -25.52 -1.35 7.57
N ASN A 351 -24.24 -1.13 7.83
CA ASN A 351 -23.21 -2.16 7.94
C ASN A 351 -23.21 -3.12 6.73
N ASP A 352 -23.33 -2.55 5.50
CA ASP A 352 -23.26 -3.31 4.25
C ASP A 352 -21.80 -3.49 3.84
N LEU A 353 -21.19 -4.50 4.43
CA LEU A 353 -19.81 -4.90 4.23
C LEU A 353 -19.75 -6.08 3.27
N ARG A 354 -18.76 -6.13 2.40
CA ARG A 354 -18.60 -7.23 1.42
C ARG A 354 -17.12 -7.49 1.12
N ILE A 355 -16.80 -8.74 0.78
CA ILE A 355 -15.58 -9.06 0.06
C ILE A 355 -15.90 -9.45 -1.38
N LYS A 356 -14.95 -9.21 -2.26
CA LYS A 356 -14.96 -9.68 -3.64
C LYS A 356 -13.67 -10.45 -3.87
N MET A 357 -13.82 -11.73 -4.16
CA MET A 357 -12.71 -12.63 -4.40
C MET A 357 -13.20 -13.80 -5.26
N CYS A 358 -12.39 -14.25 -6.22
CA CYS A 358 -12.64 -15.50 -6.94
C CYS A 358 -11.86 -16.60 -6.21
N ILE A 359 -12.37 -17.06 -5.07
CA ILE A 359 -11.66 -17.95 -4.17
C ILE A 359 -11.26 -19.25 -4.87
N GLU A 360 -9.98 -19.58 -4.81
CA GLU A 360 -9.40 -20.86 -5.16
C GLU A 360 -9.14 -21.66 -3.87
N LYS A 361 -9.31 -22.98 -3.95
CA LYS A 361 -9.17 -23.86 -2.78
C LYS A 361 -7.71 -24.19 -2.53
N ASN A 362 -6.95 -23.22 -2.06
CA ASN A 362 -5.53 -23.32 -1.78
C ASN A 362 -5.12 -22.55 -0.52
N GLU A 363 -3.87 -22.71 -0.09
CA GLU A 363 -3.28 -22.06 1.08
C GLU A 363 -3.21 -20.54 0.92
N GLU A 364 -2.86 -20.06 -0.28
CA GLU A 364 -2.70 -18.63 -0.57
C GLU A 364 -4.02 -17.88 -0.34
N ASP A 365 -5.12 -18.42 -0.91
CA ASP A 365 -6.44 -17.82 -0.74
C ASP A 365 -6.99 -17.97 0.68
N PHE A 366 -6.65 -19.07 1.38
CA PHE A 366 -6.99 -19.21 2.79
C PHE A 366 -6.36 -18.09 3.64
N ILE A 367 -5.10 -17.76 3.40
CA ILE A 367 -4.39 -16.65 4.05
C ILE A 367 -5.00 -15.30 3.63
N THR A 368 -5.23 -15.11 2.33
CA THR A 368 -5.79 -13.86 1.78
C THR A 368 -7.18 -13.58 2.35
N ILE A 369 -8.03 -14.58 2.56
CA ILE A 369 -9.35 -14.40 3.19
C ILE A 369 -9.20 -13.83 4.61
N HIS A 370 -8.25 -14.32 5.41
CA HIS A 370 -8.00 -13.78 6.75
C HIS A 370 -7.56 -12.31 6.69
N HIS A 371 -6.71 -11.96 5.72
CA HIS A 371 -6.30 -10.58 5.46
C HIS A 371 -7.49 -9.68 5.09
N GLU A 372 -8.30 -10.09 4.11
CA GLU A 372 -9.48 -9.31 3.65
C GLU A 372 -10.52 -9.12 4.77
N LEU A 373 -10.74 -10.14 5.59
CA LEU A 373 -11.60 -10.00 6.76
C LEU A 373 -11.01 -9.04 7.80
N GLY A 374 -9.69 -8.88 7.88
CA GLY A 374 -9.06 -7.82 8.68
C GLY A 374 -9.57 -6.43 8.29
N HIS A 375 -9.68 -6.16 6.99
CA HIS A 375 -10.28 -4.92 6.50
C HIS A 375 -11.76 -4.79 6.86
N ILE A 376 -12.54 -5.87 6.70
CA ILE A 376 -13.98 -5.90 6.99
C ILE A 376 -14.25 -5.59 8.46
N PHE A 377 -13.54 -6.24 9.37
CA PHE A 377 -13.72 -6.00 10.81
C PHE A 377 -13.22 -4.62 11.24
N TYR A 378 -12.23 -4.07 10.54
CA TYR A 378 -11.80 -2.69 10.76
C TYR A 378 -12.89 -1.69 10.33
N TYR A 379 -13.52 -1.89 9.17
CA TYR A 379 -14.70 -1.10 8.77
C TYR A 379 -15.80 -1.16 9.83
N GLN A 380 -16.16 -2.35 10.28
CA GLN A 380 -17.17 -2.56 11.30
C GLN A 380 -16.84 -1.81 12.61
N ALA A 381 -15.57 -1.81 13.01
CA ALA A 381 -15.13 -1.19 14.25
C ALA A 381 -15.28 0.35 14.23
N TYR A 382 -15.00 1.03 13.11
CA TYR A 382 -15.06 2.49 13.04
C TYR A 382 -16.34 3.05 12.37
N ASN A 383 -17.27 2.25 11.85
CA ASN A 383 -18.50 2.73 11.21
C ASN A 383 -19.41 3.59 12.10
N HIS A 384 -19.18 3.58 13.42
CA HIS A 384 -19.88 4.43 14.39
C HIS A 384 -19.38 5.89 14.41
N LEU A 385 -18.23 6.18 13.80
CA LEU A 385 -17.62 7.51 13.75
C LEU A 385 -18.28 8.41 12.70
N PRO A 386 -18.13 9.75 12.80
CA PRO A 386 -18.42 10.65 11.68
C PRO A 386 -17.70 10.20 10.39
N THR A 387 -18.33 10.39 9.25
CA THR A 387 -17.87 9.83 7.97
C THR A 387 -16.43 10.23 7.60
N LEU A 388 -16.00 11.44 7.94
CA LEU A 388 -14.61 11.87 7.72
C LEU A 388 -13.59 11.17 8.61
N PHE A 389 -14.02 10.47 9.65
CA PHE A 389 -13.14 9.69 10.53
C PHE A 389 -13.19 8.19 10.26
N GLN A 390 -14.03 7.76 9.31
CA GLN A 390 -14.15 6.36 8.89
C GLN A 390 -13.00 5.99 7.94
N GLY A 391 -11.87 5.64 8.53
CA GLY A 391 -10.66 5.21 7.83
C GLY A 391 -9.66 4.62 8.81
N GLY A 392 -8.60 3.97 8.32
CA GLY A 392 -7.49 3.54 9.15
C GLY A 392 -6.77 4.73 9.78
N ALA A 393 -6.14 4.55 10.94
CA ALA A 393 -5.46 5.64 11.64
C ALA A 393 -4.43 6.37 10.74
N ASN A 394 -3.73 5.63 9.88
CA ASN A 394 -3.12 6.08 8.64
C ASN A 394 -3.33 5.02 7.55
N ASP A 395 -2.86 5.25 6.32
CA ASP A 395 -3.12 4.35 5.20
C ASP A 395 -2.37 2.99 5.27
N GLY A 396 -1.40 2.84 6.17
CA GLY A 396 -0.74 1.57 6.47
C GLY A 396 -1.48 0.70 7.50
N PHE A 397 -2.39 1.26 8.30
CA PHE A 397 -3.05 0.49 9.38
C PHE A 397 -3.99 -0.59 8.86
N HIS A 398 -4.70 -0.34 7.76
CA HIS A 398 -5.58 -1.36 7.17
C HIS A 398 -4.80 -2.60 6.75
N GLU A 399 -3.72 -2.40 6.02
CA GLU A 399 -2.82 -3.47 5.59
C GLU A 399 -2.15 -4.16 6.79
N ALA A 400 -1.70 -3.37 7.77
CA ALA A 400 -1.03 -3.90 8.97
C ALA A 400 -1.95 -4.80 9.80
N PHE A 401 -3.24 -4.49 9.90
CA PHE A 401 -4.20 -5.35 10.61
C PHE A 401 -4.57 -6.59 9.81
N GLY A 402 -4.72 -6.50 8.49
CA GLY A 402 -4.88 -7.68 7.63
C GLY A 402 -3.70 -8.64 7.80
N ASP A 403 -2.50 -8.12 7.64
CA ASP A 403 -1.25 -8.89 7.75
C ASP A 403 -0.99 -9.42 9.17
N LEU A 404 -1.37 -8.69 10.23
CA LEU A 404 -1.27 -9.14 11.62
C LEU A 404 -1.97 -10.49 11.83
N LEU A 405 -3.16 -10.64 11.26
CA LEU A 405 -3.94 -11.87 11.41
C LEU A 405 -3.25 -13.04 10.71
N THR A 406 -2.64 -12.77 9.55
CA THR A 406 -1.92 -13.82 8.81
C THR A 406 -0.69 -14.34 9.57
N LEU A 407 -0.02 -13.50 10.37
CA LEU A 407 1.06 -13.95 11.26
C LEU A 407 0.60 -14.94 12.33
N SER A 408 -0.68 -14.97 12.64
CA SER A 408 -1.27 -15.90 13.62
C SER A 408 -1.74 -17.22 13.01
N ILE A 409 -1.60 -17.42 11.69
CA ILE A 409 -1.85 -18.71 11.01
C ILE A 409 -0.63 -19.61 11.21
N THR A 410 -0.45 -20.05 12.45
CA THR A 410 0.66 -20.89 12.90
C THR A 410 0.29 -22.37 12.86
N PRO A 411 1.26 -23.31 12.99
CA PRO A 411 0.95 -24.73 13.17
C PRO A 411 0.01 -25.00 14.34
N ASP A 412 0.11 -24.25 15.44
CA ASP A 412 -0.80 -24.36 16.59
C ASP A 412 -2.22 -23.93 16.24
N TYR A 413 -2.38 -22.84 15.48
CA TYR A 413 -3.69 -22.44 14.97
C TYR A 413 -4.30 -23.55 14.09
N LEU A 414 -3.53 -24.05 13.11
CA LEU A 414 -4.00 -25.11 12.21
C LEU A 414 -4.39 -26.40 12.98
N ASN A 415 -3.67 -26.72 14.05
CA ASN A 415 -4.06 -27.83 14.95
C ASN A 415 -5.36 -27.51 15.69
N ARG A 416 -5.51 -26.33 16.25
CA ARG A 416 -6.71 -25.91 17.02
C ARG A 416 -7.97 -25.89 16.19
N ILE A 417 -7.90 -25.55 14.90
CA ILE A 417 -9.04 -25.65 13.98
C ILE A 417 -9.19 -27.05 13.36
N GLY A 418 -8.33 -27.98 13.76
CA GLY A 418 -8.37 -29.38 13.36
C GLY A 418 -7.85 -29.66 11.96
N PHE A 419 -7.10 -28.75 11.34
CA PHE A 419 -6.48 -28.97 10.01
C PHE A 419 -5.38 -30.02 10.08
N ILE A 420 -4.58 -29.98 11.12
CA ILE A 420 -3.47 -30.92 11.36
C ILE A 420 -3.55 -31.53 12.75
N SER A 421 -2.91 -32.69 12.92
CA SER A 421 -2.72 -33.33 14.22
C SER A 421 -1.66 -32.61 15.07
N GLU A 422 -1.61 -32.92 16.37
CA GLU A 422 -0.59 -32.40 17.28
C GLU A 422 0.84 -32.81 16.84
N ASP A 423 1.01 -34.06 16.37
CA ASP A 423 2.30 -34.56 15.86
C ASP A 423 2.76 -33.80 14.61
N GLU A 424 1.83 -33.46 13.69
CA GLU A 424 2.11 -32.67 12.49
C GLU A 424 2.45 -31.22 12.83
N ALA A 425 1.77 -30.63 13.82
CA ALA A 425 2.07 -29.28 14.30
C ALA A 425 3.48 -29.21 14.91
N GLU A 426 3.86 -30.19 15.75
CA GLU A 426 5.20 -30.25 16.32
C GLU A 426 6.27 -30.47 15.24
N LEU A 427 5.99 -31.30 14.24
CA LEU A 427 6.89 -31.48 13.10
C LEU A 427 7.09 -30.18 12.30
N ALA A 428 6.03 -29.42 12.06
CA ALA A 428 6.10 -28.15 11.34
C ALA A 428 6.90 -27.09 12.10
N LYS A 429 6.81 -27.03 13.42
CA LYS A 429 7.62 -26.15 14.26
C LYS A 429 9.13 -26.46 14.15
N ASN A 430 9.47 -27.74 13.98
CA ASN A 430 10.87 -28.16 13.81
C ASN A 430 11.47 -27.72 12.45
N ASP A 431 10.63 -27.38 11.46
CA ASP A 431 11.04 -26.86 10.14
C ASP A 431 10.89 -25.32 10.03
N SER A 432 10.89 -24.62 11.13
CA SER A 432 10.64 -23.18 11.19
C SER A 432 11.57 -22.34 10.30
N ILE A 433 12.83 -22.76 10.07
CA ILE A 433 13.78 -22.02 9.24
C ILE A 433 13.33 -21.97 7.77
N GLY A 434 12.82 -23.09 7.23
CA GLY A 434 12.27 -23.11 5.85
C GLY A 434 11.07 -22.19 5.69
N LEU A 435 10.13 -22.22 6.65
CA LEU A 435 8.98 -21.33 6.67
C LEU A 435 9.40 -19.85 6.76
N LEU A 436 10.26 -19.52 7.72
CA LEU A 436 10.75 -18.15 7.91
C LEU A 436 11.55 -17.66 6.69
N MET A 437 12.30 -18.53 6.02
CA MET A 437 12.99 -18.20 4.78
C MET A 437 11.97 -17.82 3.68
N LYS A 438 10.95 -18.65 3.47
CA LYS A 438 9.87 -18.37 2.49
C LYS A 438 9.21 -17.02 2.78
N GLN A 439 8.84 -16.78 4.04
CA GLN A 439 8.24 -15.51 4.47
C GLN A 439 9.20 -14.31 4.31
N ALA A 440 10.50 -14.48 4.58
CA ALA A 440 11.47 -13.40 4.47
C ALA A 440 11.76 -12.99 3.04
N LEU A 441 11.77 -13.94 2.09
CA LEU A 441 11.96 -13.67 0.66
C LEU A 441 10.85 -12.79 0.06
N GLU A 442 9.74 -12.66 0.75
CA GLU A 442 8.67 -11.72 0.41
C GLU A 442 8.61 -10.55 1.39
N GLY A 443 8.37 -10.84 2.67
CA GLY A 443 8.05 -9.84 3.68
C GLY A 443 9.21 -8.95 4.10
N VAL A 444 10.46 -9.46 4.12
CA VAL A 444 11.65 -8.66 4.44
C VAL A 444 12.18 -7.93 3.20
N VAL A 445 12.16 -8.60 2.05
CA VAL A 445 12.69 -8.06 0.78
C VAL A 445 11.92 -6.84 0.31
N VAL A 446 10.61 -6.78 0.52
CA VAL A 446 9.76 -5.66 0.12
C VAL A 446 10.02 -4.37 0.93
N ILE A 447 10.59 -4.48 2.15
CA ILE A 447 10.78 -3.33 3.04
C ILE A 447 11.66 -2.24 2.41
N PRO A 448 12.93 -2.50 1.99
CA PRO A 448 13.76 -1.49 1.36
C PRO A 448 13.21 -1.01 0.01
N TRP A 449 12.55 -1.86 -0.75
CA TRP A 449 11.86 -1.47 -1.97
C TRP A 449 10.76 -0.45 -1.71
N ALA A 450 9.88 -0.72 -0.74
CA ALA A 450 8.75 0.15 -0.44
C ALA A 450 9.22 1.50 0.11
N LEU A 451 10.30 1.51 0.91
CA LEU A 451 10.89 2.73 1.43
C LEU A 451 11.51 3.57 0.31
N MET A 452 12.43 2.99 -0.49
CA MET A 452 13.19 3.76 -1.48
C MET A 452 12.31 4.35 -2.58
N LEU A 453 11.18 3.71 -2.92
CA LEU A 453 10.31 4.15 -4.01
C LEU A 453 9.70 5.52 -3.73
N ASP A 454 9.14 5.75 -2.55
CA ASP A 454 8.55 7.05 -2.19
C ASP A 454 9.61 8.08 -1.78
N LYS A 455 10.79 7.66 -1.32
CA LYS A 455 11.94 8.56 -1.16
C LYS A 455 12.43 9.09 -2.51
N TRP A 456 12.51 8.24 -3.53
CA TRP A 456 12.80 8.68 -4.89
C TRP A 456 11.75 9.68 -5.38
N ARG A 457 10.45 9.40 -5.15
CA ARG A 457 9.38 10.34 -5.50
C ARG A 457 9.49 11.67 -4.74
N ALA A 458 9.80 11.64 -3.44
CA ALA A 458 10.01 12.83 -2.65
C ALA A 458 11.10 13.71 -3.27
N GLY A 459 12.24 13.14 -3.65
CA GLY A 459 13.29 13.87 -4.36
C GLY A 459 12.85 14.45 -5.72
N VAL A 460 11.98 13.73 -6.45
CA VAL A 460 11.38 14.25 -7.70
C VAL A 460 10.37 15.37 -7.42
N PHE A 461 9.54 15.24 -6.38
CA PHE A 461 8.52 16.22 -6.03
C PHE A 461 9.13 17.52 -5.53
N THR A 462 10.19 17.46 -4.74
CA THR A 462 10.96 18.65 -4.28
C THR A 462 11.82 19.28 -5.39
N GLY A 463 12.12 18.53 -6.45
CA GLY A 463 13.00 18.93 -7.53
C GLY A 463 14.49 18.70 -7.23
N GLU A 464 14.83 17.99 -6.15
CA GLU A 464 16.19 17.53 -5.88
C GLU A 464 16.67 16.53 -6.94
N ILE A 465 15.74 15.73 -7.49
CA ILE A 465 15.97 14.83 -8.62
C ILE A 465 15.35 15.46 -9.87
N GLY A 466 16.18 15.93 -10.77
CA GLY A 466 15.75 16.54 -12.03
C GLY A 466 15.47 15.52 -13.13
N ILE A 467 14.87 15.98 -14.24
CA ILE A 467 14.50 15.12 -15.38
C ILE A 467 15.71 14.38 -15.99
N ASP A 468 16.90 14.95 -15.91
CA ASP A 468 18.14 14.39 -16.47
C ASP A 468 18.86 13.43 -15.51
N GLU A 469 18.26 13.14 -14.34
CA GLU A 469 18.84 12.30 -13.28
C GLU A 469 17.86 11.22 -12.78
N LEU A 470 16.64 11.14 -13.32
CA LEU A 470 15.58 10.27 -12.82
C LEU A 470 15.98 8.80 -12.76
N ASN A 471 16.58 8.30 -13.84
CA ASN A 471 16.95 6.89 -13.94
C ASN A 471 18.19 6.55 -13.12
N GLN A 472 19.19 7.44 -13.12
CA GLN A 472 20.41 7.27 -12.33
C GLN A 472 20.10 7.31 -10.81
N ALA A 473 19.29 8.28 -10.37
CA ALA A 473 18.87 8.38 -8.97
C ALA A 473 18.09 7.14 -8.52
N TRP A 474 17.22 6.61 -9.40
CA TRP A 474 16.50 5.36 -9.15
C TRP A 474 17.46 4.20 -8.89
N TRP A 475 18.45 3.99 -9.78
CA TRP A 475 19.38 2.88 -9.63
C TRP A 475 20.36 3.07 -8.47
N ASN A 476 20.78 4.29 -8.18
CA ASN A 476 21.57 4.59 -7.00
C ASN A 476 20.83 4.21 -5.71
N MET A 477 19.53 4.53 -5.62
CA MET A 477 18.72 4.12 -4.47
C MET A 477 18.49 2.61 -4.43
N ARG A 478 18.24 1.96 -5.59
CA ARG A 478 18.13 0.50 -5.68
C ARG A 478 19.38 -0.21 -5.16
N GLU A 479 20.53 0.26 -5.55
CA GLU A 479 21.81 -0.28 -5.09
C GLU A 479 22.00 -0.01 -3.61
N SER A 480 21.81 1.21 -3.14
CA SER A 480 22.02 1.59 -1.73
C SER A 480 21.08 0.84 -0.78
N TYR A 481 19.78 0.80 -1.05
CA TYR A 481 18.78 0.17 -0.16
C TYR A 481 18.66 -1.34 -0.34
N GLN A 482 18.77 -1.85 -1.58
CA GLN A 482 18.47 -3.25 -1.88
C GLN A 482 19.70 -4.09 -2.27
N GLY A 483 20.85 -3.47 -2.56
CA GLY A 483 22.00 -4.21 -3.12
C GLY A 483 21.69 -4.85 -4.47
N ILE A 484 20.88 -4.19 -5.30
CA ILE A 484 20.42 -4.69 -6.60
C ILE A 484 20.88 -3.72 -7.69
N ALA A 485 21.45 -4.25 -8.77
CA ALA A 485 21.88 -3.49 -9.93
C ALA A 485 21.08 -3.87 -11.20
N PRO A 486 21.00 -2.97 -12.18
CA PRO A 486 20.44 -3.32 -13.48
C PRO A 486 21.33 -4.34 -14.18
N PRO A 487 20.77 -5.20 -15.05
CA PRO A 487 21.56 -6.25 -15.72
C PRO A 487 22.48 -5.71 -16.81
N SER A 488 22.32 -4.44 -17.20
CA SER A 488 23.11 -3.74 -18.19
C SER A 488 23.11 -2.24 -17.89
N GLU A 489 23.96 -1.46 -18.55
CA GLU A 489 24.00 -0.01 -18.40
C GLU A 489 22.65 0.63 -18.75
N ARG A 490 22.08 1.42 -17.80
CA ARG A 490 20.78 2.09 -17.91
C ARG A 490 20.95 3.61 -17.82
N SER A 491 21.20 4.24 -18.97
CA SER A 491 21.36 5.68 -19.06
C SER A 491 20.05 6.46 -18.90
N GLU A 492 20.10 7.80 -18.91
CA GLU A 492 18.92 8.68 -18.81
C GLU A 492 17.98 8.65 -20.03
N GLN A 493 18.29 7.89 -21.08
CA GLN A 493 17.32 7.59 -22.14
C GLN A 493 16.22 6.62 -21.69
N TYR A 494 16.45 5.89 -20.60
CA TYR A 494 15.48 5.00 -19.96
C TYR A 494 14.68 5.75 -18.87
N PHE A 495 13.58 5.14 -18.47
CA PHE A 495 12.79 5.54 -17.33
C PHE A 495 12.25 4.29 -16.65
N ASP A 496 13.15 3.54 -16.00
CA ASP A 496 12.86 2.26 -15.38
C ASP A 496 11.81 2.35 -14.25
N PRO A 497 11.72 3.45 -13.48
CA PRO A 497 10.59 3.65 -12.57
C PRO A 497 9.22 3.52 -13.24
N GLY A 498 9.10 3.95 -14.50
CA GLY A 498 7.85 3.89 -15.28
C GLY A 498 7.38 2.46 -15.59
N ALA A 499 8.26 1.47 -15.47
CA ALA A 499 7.91 0.06 -15.63
C ALA A 499 7.16 -0.53 -14.40
N LYS A 500 7.00 0.21 -13.31
CA LYS A 500 6.20 -0.16 -12.13
C LYS A 500 4.91 0.66 -12.10
N TYR A 501 3.75 0.00 -12.13
CA TYR A 501 2.42 0.64 -12.17
C TYR A 501 2.27 1.84 -11.23
N HIS A 502 2.79 1.73 -10.00
CA HIS A 502 2.66 2.75 -8.96
C HIS A 502 3.30 4.09 -9.31
N ILE A 503 4.17 4.15 -10.32
CA ILE A 503 4.78 5.39 -10.81
C ILE A 503 3.85 6.07 -11.83
N PRO A 504 3.51 5.47 -12.99
CA PRO A 504 2.57 6.10 -13.93
C PRO A 504 1.15 6.22 -13.37
N GLY A 505 0.69 5.29 -12.55
CA GLY A 505 -0.59 5.34 -11.83
C GLY A 505 -0.57 6.17 -10.55
N ASN A 506 0.57 6.76 -10.22
CA ASN A 506 0.79 7.68 -9.09
C ASN A 506 0.20 7.18 -7.75
N THR A 507 0.41 5.90 -7.43
CA THR A 507 -0.09 5.27 -6.20
C THR A 507 0.99 5.33 -5.11
N PRO A 508 0.73 5.92 -3.91
CA PRO A 508 1.67 5.95 -2.80
C PRO A 508 2.10 4.55 -2.35
N TYR A 509 3.37 4.39 -2.00
CA TYR A 509 3.95 3.10 -1.62
C TYR A 509 4.33 3.00 -0.15
N THR A 510 4.49 4.12 0.54
CA THR A 510 4.84 4.21 1.97
C THR A 510 3.90 3.40 2.86
N ARG A 511 2.61 3.27 2.49
CA ARG A 511 1.63 2.44 3.21
C ARG A 511 2.08 0.98 3.35
N TYR A 512 2.70 0.42 2.32
CA TYR A 512 3.20 -0.97 2.34
C TYR A 512 4.44 -1.10 3.22
N TYR A 513 5.33 -0.09 3.21
CA TYR A 513 6.45 -0.04 4.15
C TYR A 513 5.97 -0.03 5.60
N LEU A 514 5.06 0.90 5.93
CA LEU A 514 4.51 1.02 7.27
C LEU A 514 3.78 -0.25 7.70
N ALA A 515 2.95 -0.81 6.83
CA ALA A 515 2.23 -2.05 7.12
C ALA A 515 3.19 -3.18 7.49
N ARG A 516 4.24 -3.38 6.68
CA ARG A 516 5.24 -4.43 6.91
C ARG A 516 6.04 -4.25 8.21
N ILE A 517 6.21 -3.03 8.71
CA ILE A 517 6.85 -2.79 10.01
C ILE A 517 5.83 -2.95 11.14
N MET A 518 4.67 -2.30 11.02
CA MET A 518 3.67 -2.24 12.09
C MET A 518 3.07 -3.60 12.42
N GLN A 519 2.81 -4.47 11.45
CA GLN A 519 2.24 -5.80 11.69
C GLN A 519 3.07 -6.62 12.71
N TYR A 520 4.40 -6.58 12.63
CA TYR A 520 5.27 -7.30 13.56
C TYR A 520 5.27 -6.65 14.94
N GLN A 521 5.19 -5.33 15.00
CA GLN A 521 5.15 -4.62 16.28
C GLN A 521 3.79 -4.82 16.98
N PHE A 522 2.69 -4.86 16.22
CA PHE A 522 1.37 -5.24 16.71
C PHE A 522 1.38 -6.67 17.24
N HIS A 523 1.91 -7.61 16.45
CA HIS A 523 1.99 -9.02 16.82
C HIS A 523 2.82 -9.25 18.09
N GLU A 524 4.03 -8.69 18.16
CA GLU A 524 4.88 -8.80 19.34
C GLU A 524 4.22 -8.23 20.60
N SER A 525 3.57 -7.04 20.46
CA SER A 525 2.86 -6.43 21.58
C SER A 525 1.73 -7.30 22.12
N LEU A 526 0.91 -7.87 21.22
CA LEU A 526 -0.20 -8.74 21.60
C LEU A 526 0.29 -10.07 22.20
N CYS A 527 1.32 -10.69 21.63
CA CYS A 527 1.93 -11.90 22.15
C CYS A 527 2.49 -11.69 23.57
N ASN A 528 3.16 -10.54 23.80
CA ASN A 528 3.67 -10.17 25.12
C ASN A 528 2.52 -9.93 26.13
N GLU A 529 1.43 -9.28 25.71
CA GLU A 529 0.24 -9.05 26.54
C GLU A 529 -0.41 -10.36 27.00
N MET A 530 -0.47 -11.35 26.11
CA MET A 530 -0.95 -12.71 26.38
C MET A 530 0.00 -13.50 27.29
N GLY A 531 1.22 -13.02 27.55
CA GLY A 531 2.25 -13.72 28.28
C GLY A 531 2.84 -14.90 27.51
N PHE A 532 2.81 -14.86 26.17
CA PHE A 532 3.43 -15.89 25.35
C PHE A 532 4.94 -15.99 25.60
N VAL A 533 5.44 -17.22 25.73
CA VAL A 533 6.86 -17.51 25.93
C VAL A 533 7.31 -18.47 24.84
N GLY A 534 8.07 -17.98 23.89
CA GLY A 534 8.58 -18.76 22.76
C GLY A 534 9.02 -17.85 21.61
N PRO A 535 9.44 -18.43 20.48
CA PRO A 535 9.74 -17.66 19.27
C PRO A 535 8.46 -16.98 18.75
N LEU A 536 8.54 -15.70 18.39
CA LEU A 536 7.35 -14.91 17.98
C LEU A 536 6.59 -15.51 16.80
N HIS A 537 7.26 -16.16 15.85
CA HIS A 537 6.61 -16.79 14.69
C HIS A 537 5.74 -18.01 15.05
N GLU A 538 5.82 -18.50 16.28
CA GLU A 538 4.94 -19.55 16.80
C GLU A 538 3.73 -19.00 17.58
N CYS A 539 3.72 -17.68 17.88
CA CYS A 539 2.63 -17.05 18.60
C CYS A 539 1.40 -16.89 17.71
N SER A 540 0.23 -17.32 18.21
CA SER A 540 -1.06 -17.03 17.60
C SER A 540 -1.98 -16.37 18.59
N ILE A 541 -2.64 -15.29 18.19
CA ILE A 541 -3.63 -14.59 19.03
C ILE A 541 -5.02 -15.24 18.98
N TYR A 542 -5.19 -16.32 18.21
CA TYR A 542 -6.46 -17.04 18.09
C TYR A 542 -7.01 -17.47 19.46
N GLY A 543 -8.24 -17.06 19.75
CA GLY A 543 -8.95 -17.37 21.00
C GLY A 543 -8.59 -16.48 22.19
N ASP A 544 -7.68 -15.50 22.04
CA ASP A 544 -7.34 -14.58 23.14
C ASP A 544 -8.21 -13.32 23.11
N LYS A 545 -9.10 -13.21 24.10
CA LYS A 545 -10.05 -12.10 24.21
C LYS A 545 -9.38 -10.78 24.62
N VAL A 546 -8.26 -10.82 25.32
CA VAL A 546 -7.53 -9.61 25.75
C VAL A 546 -6.85 -8.97 24.54
N ALA A 547 -6.20 -9.78 23.72
CA ALA A 547 -5.64 -9.34 22.43
C ALA A 547 -6.73 -8.74 21.54
N GLY A 548 -7.88 -9.44 21.42
CA GLY A 548 -9.00 -8.98 20.62
C GLY A 548 -9.62 -7.66 21.10
N GLU A 549 -9.83 -7.47 22.42
CA GLU A 549 -10.33 -6.21 22.98
C GLU A 549 -9.40 -5.03 22.66
N LYS A 550 -8.09 -5.27 22.73
CA LYS A 550 -7.07 -4.26 22.41
C LYS A 550 -7.10 -3.90 20.90
N ILE A 551 -7.23 -4.87 20.02
CA ILE A 551 -7.40 -4.66 18.57
C ILE A 551 -8.68 -3.87 18.29
N ILE A 552 -9.84 -4.35 18.77
CA ILE A 552 -11.14 -3.71 18.55
C ILE A 552 -11.14 -2.26 19.00
N SER A 553 -10.64 -2.01 20.22
CA SER A 553 -10.61 -0.65 20.77
C SER A 553 -9.65 0.29 20.03
N THR A 554 -8.61 -0.25 19.39
CA THR A 554 -7.69 0.52 18.54
C THR A 554 -8.34 0.82 17.18
N MET A 555 -8.90 -0.19 16.53
CA MET A 555 -9.62 -0.06 15.26
C MET A 555 -10.78 0.94 15.36
N ALA A 556 -11.48 0.97 16.50
CA ALA A 556 -12.60 1.87 16.76
C ALA A 556 -12.21 3.36 16.80
N MET A 557 -10.93 3.71 16.87
CA MET A 557 -10.47 5.10 16.79
C MET A 557 -10.54 5.67 15.36
N GLY A 558 -10.50 4.79 14.34
CA GLY A 558 -10.43 5.22 12.94
C GLY A 558 -9.29 6.21 12.72
N GLN A 559 -9.54 7.28 11.95
CA GLN A 559 -8.59 8.37 11.74
C GLN A 559 -8.98 9.67 12.52
N SER A 560 -9.66 9.52 13.65
CA SER A 560 -10.18 10.65 14.46
C SER A 560 -9.12 11.41 15.25
N SER A 561 -7.94 10.82 15.44
CA SER A 561 -6.78 11.38 16.13
C SER A 561 -5.50 11.08 15.33
N PRO A 562 -4.34 11.67 15.65
CA PRO A 562 -3.07 11.27 15.08
C PRO A 562 -2.85 9.77 15.20
N TRP A 563 -2.28 9.15 14.15
CA TRP A 563 -2.10 7.69 14.11
C TRP A 563 -1.24 7.15 15.27
N GLN A 564 -0.33 7.98 15.79
CA GLN A 564 0.52 7.64 16.93
C GLN A 564 -0.29 7.32 18.18
N ASP A 565 -1.49 7.91 18.35
CA ASP A 565 -2.36 7.62 19.50
C ASP A 565 -2.98 6.22 19.41
N ALA A 566 -3.40 5.81 18.21
CA ALA A 566 -3.88 4.47 17.95
C ALA A 566 -2.76 3.43 18.07
N PHE A 567 -1.57 3.78 17.58
CA PHE A 567 -0.39 2.94 17.67
C PHE A 567 0.05 2.72 19.13
N GLU A 568 0.11 3.79 19.94
CA GLU A 568 0.40 3.71 21.36
C GLU A 568 -0.61 2.86 22.13
N LYS A 569 -1.90 2.99 21.78
CA LYS A 569 -2.95 2.19 22.39
C LYS A 569 -2.74 0.69 22.16
N LEU A 570 -2.29 0.28 20.98
CA LEU A 570 -2.04 -1.12 20.66
C LEU A 570 -0.69 -1.62 21.16
N THR A 571 0.36 -0.80 21.02
CA THR A 571 1.75 -1.25 21.24
C THR A 571 2.38 -0.75 22.54
N GLY A 572 1.82 0.30 23.15
CA GLY A 572 2.44 1.01 24.27
C GLY A 572 3.57 1.96 23.85
N SER A 573 3.81 2.16 22.57
CA SER A 573 4.82 3.07 22.00
C SER A 573 4.15 4.02 21.00
N ARG A 574 4.67 5.24 20.90
CA ARG A 574 4.25 6.20 19.86
C ARG A 574 5.08 6.09 18.59
N ASN A 575 6.21 5.38 18.63
CA ASN A 575 7.18 5.30 17.54
C ASN A 575 7.20 3.90 16.94
N ILE A 576 7.25 3.83 15.62
CA ILE A 576 7.51 2.58 14.89
C ILE A 576 8.94 2.11 15.13
N SER A 577 9.18 0.81 15.03
CA SER A 577 10.51 0.21 15.22
C SER A 577 10.66 -1.09 14.42
N GLY A 578 11.80 -1.26 13.79
CA GLY A 578 12.19 -2.48 13.09
C GLY A 578 12.57 -3.65 14.00
N LYS A 579 12.72 -3.41 15.33
CA LYS A 579 13.13 -4.45 16.28
C LYS A 579 12.17 -5.63 16.34
N SER A 580 10.87 -5.40 16.18
CA SER A 580 9.89 -6.48 16.18
C SER A 580 10.03 -7.39 14.97
N VAL A 581 10.42 -6.85 13.81
CA VAL A 581 10.81 -7.63 12.63
C VAL A 581 12.00 -8.53 12.96
N MET A 582 13.04 -7.95 13.57
CA MET A 582 14.24 -8.68 14.00
C MET A 582 13.92 -9.80 15.00
N ASN A 583 13.02 -9.54 15.95
CA ASN A 583 12.61 -10.51 16.97
C ASN A 583 11.80 -11.67 16.35
N TYR A 584 10.91 -11.37 15.40
CA TYR A 584 10.13 -12.38 14.69
C TYR A 584 11.02 -13.32 13.88
N TYR A 585 11.97 -12.75 13.10
CA TYR A 585 12.88 -13.50 12.25
C TYR A 585 14.17 -13.93 12.96
N LYS A 586 14.26 -13.76 14.27
CA LYS A 586 15.48 -14.09 15.01
C LYS A 586 16.03 -15.50 14.72
N PRO A 587 15.23 -16.59 14.70
CA PRO A 587 15.76 -17.92 14.37
C PRO A 587 16.38 -18.00 12.97
N LEU A 588 15.74 -17.35 11.99
CA LEU A 588 16.28 -17.26 10.63
C LEU A 588 17.58 -16.46 10.59
N LYS A 589 17.61 -15.31 11.28
CA LYS A 589 18.81 -14.46 11.34
C LYS A 589 19.99 -15.20 11.96
N ASP A 590 19.78 -15.88 13.08
CA ASP A 590 20.81 -16.69 13.74
C ASP A 590 21.34 -17.81 12.81
N TRP A 591 20.44 -18.45 12.05
CA TRP A 591 20.82 -19.46 11.06
C TRP A 591 21.60 -18.85 9.89
N LEU A 592 21.15 -17.72 9.34
CA LEU A 592 21.82 -17.00 8.26
C LEU A 592 23.24 -16.57 8.66
N ASP A 593 23.44 -16.10 9.89
CA ASP A 593 24.76 -15.72 10.38
C ASP A 593 25.73 -16.89 10.40
N ILE A 594 25.25 -18.09 10.75
CA ILE A 594 26.05 -19.31 10.68
C ILE A 594 26.40 -19.67 9.24
N GLN A 595 25.41 -19.58 8.32
CA GLN A 595 25.63 -19.90 6.90
C GLN A 595 26.60 -18.92 6.23
N ASN A 596 26.54 -17.65 6.63
CA ASN A 596 27.37 -16.58 6.06
C ASN A 596 28.78 -16.51 6.70
N ASN A 597 29.07 -17.34 7.67
CA ASN A 597 30.38 -17.34 8.27
C ASN A 597 31.48 -17.60 7.21
N ASN A 598 32.45 -16.71 7.12
CA ASN A 598 33.51 -16.67 6.10
C ASN A 598 33.08 -16.28 4.67
N ARG A 599 31.85 -15.81 4.45
CA ARG A 599 31.43 -15.18 3.18
C ARG A 599 31.75 -13.68 3.17
N ILE A 600 31.95 -13.14 1.99
CA ILE A 600 31.97 -11.69 1.78
C ILE A 600 30.51 -11.24 1.68
N CYS A 601 30.05 -10.44 2.64
CA CYS A 601 28.70 -9.88 2.65
C CYS A 601 28.75 -8.37 2.42
N GLY A 602 27.60 -7.79 2.06
CA GLY A 602 27.52 -6.39 1.61
C GLY A 602 27.72 -6.27 0.09
N TRP A 603 27.52 -5.07 -0.42
CA TRP A 603 27.56 -4.79 -1.87
C TRP A 603 28.20 -3.42 -2.20
N GLU A 604 28.85 -2.78 -1.21
CA GLU A 604 29.57 -1.52 -1.36
C GLU A 604 30.94 -1.69 -2.04
#